data_c4a0f5972145de37edd3f66b4ef2eed9
#
_entry.id   c4a0f5972145de37edd3f66b4ef2eed9
#
_cell.length_a   1.000
_cell.length_b   1.000
_cell.length_c   1.000
_cell.angle_alpha   90.00
_cell.angle_beta   90.00
_cell.angle_gamma   90.00
#
_symmetry.space_group_name_H-M   'P 1'
#
loop_
_entity.id
_entity.type
_entity.pdbx_description
1 polymer ?
#
loop_
_entity_poly.entity_id
_entity_poly.type
_entity_poly.pdbx_seq_one_letter_code
_entity_poly.pdbx_strand_id
1 'polypeptide(L)'
;MKKIHKFFSKDLLHILGAVGIFVAFLISTAYKQVGIGALIAAWLIAIAIIGVAWITDIRKADLLKNGKIVSGKVNAVKRVHIKFHMSTYHLADEDVIYPWVIRYQYKIGKDTYYGQSHWFWFNPLVSKGTPIEVTIDPQNPERSIVAAWES
;
A
#
# COMPACT_ATOMS: atom_id res chain seq x y z
N MET A 1 -10.65 17.76 8.19
CA MET A 1 -10.46 17.19 6.84
C MET A 1 -9.12 16.47 6.61
N LYS A 2 -7.99 16.83 7.25
CA LYS A 2 -6.68 16.13 7.09
C LYS A 2 -6.61 14.66 7.56
N LYS A 3 -7.46 14.23 8.51
CA LYS A 3 -7.42 12.87 9.06
C LYS A 3 -8.07 11.80 8.15
N ILE A 4 -9.04 12.16 7.34
CA ILE A 4 -9.72 11.23 6.42
C ILE A 4 -8.81 10.89 5.23
N HIS A 5 -8.02 11.85 4.74
CA HIS A 5 -7.02 11.60 3.69
C HIS A 5 -5.93 10.60 4.12
N LYS A 6 -5.52 10.60 5.39
CA LYS A 6 -4.55 9.62 5.92
C LYS A 6 -5.08 8.18 5.94
N PHE A 7 -6.37 7.99 6.13
CA PHE A 7 -6.98 6.66 6.19
C PHE A 7 -7.04 6.01 4.79
N PHE A 8 -7.32 6.79 3.75
CA PHE A 8 -7.37 6.29 2.37
C PHE A 8 -5.98 6.12 1.71
N SER A 9 -4.94 6.74 2.22
CA SER A 9 -3.57 6.59 1.68
C SER A 9 -2.82 5.40 2.27
N LYS A 10 -3.27 4.85 3.38
CA LYS A 10 -2.62 3.73 4.06
C LYS A 10 -3.25 2.42 3.62
N ASP A 11 -2.58 1.79 2.69
CA ASP A 11 -2.70 0.38 2.37
C ASP A 11 -4.02 -0.12 1.74
N LEU A 12 -3.93 -0.37 0.45
CA LEU A 12 -4.91 -1.14 -0.34
C LEU A 12 -5.37 -2.42 0.41
N LEU A 13 -4.47 -3.05 1.18
CA LEU A 13 -4.75 -4.22 2.00
C LEU A 13 -5.77 -3.96 3.12
N HIS A 14 -5.70 -2.80 3.80
CA HIS A 14 -6.69 -2.43 4.83
C HIS A 14 -8.06 -2.16 4.23
N ILE A 15 -8.10 -1.50 3.08
CA ILE A 15 -9.35 -1.26 2.34
C ILE A 15 -9.95 -2.60 1.89
N LEU A 16 -9.14 -3.49 1.32
CA LEU A 16 -9.58 -4.83 0.92
C LEU A 16 -10.04 -5.66 2.11
N GLY A 17 -9.36 -5.56 3.26
CA GLY A 17 -9.78 -6.20 4.50
C GLY A 17 -11.16 -5.71 4.98
N ALA A 18 -11.37 -4.38 5.00
CA ALA A 18 -12.65 -3.79 5.38
C ALA A 18 -13.78 -4.18 4.41
N VAL A 19 -13.52 -4.16 3.10
CA VAL A 19 -14.46 -4.63 2.08
C VAL A 19 -14.75 -6.11 2.26
N GLY A 20 -13.73 -6.93 2.54
CA GLY A 20 -13.89 -8.36 2.80
C GLY A 20 -14.81 -8.65 3.99
N ILE A 21 -14.67 -7.92 5.10
CA ILE A 21 -15.58 -8.01 6.26
C ILE A 21 -17.01 -7.64 5.85
N PHE A 22 -17.17 -6.54 5.12
CA PHE A 22 -18.50 -6.09 4.69
C PHE A 22 -19.19 -7.11 3.80
N VAL A 23 -18.45 -7.68 2.83
CA VAL A 23 -18.96 -8.75 1.95
C VAL A 23 -19.30 -10.01 2.77
N ALA A 24 -18.45 -10.44 3.70
CA ALA A 24 -18.73 -11.57 4.57
C ALA A 24 -19.99 -11.34 5.42
N PHE A 25 -20.21 -10.11 5.90
CA PHE A 25 -21.44 -9.73 6.61
C PHE A 25 -22.67 -9.82 5.72
N LEU A 26 -22.62 -9.31 4.48
CA LEU A 26 -23.73 -9.42 3.52
C LEU A 26 -24.04 -10.88 3.20
N ILE A 27 -23.03 -11.73 3.00
CA ILE A 27 -23.22 -13.17 2.80
C ILE A 27 -23.86 -13.81 4.04
N SER A 28 -23.51 -13.34 5.25
CA SER A 28 -24.11 -13.83 6.50
C SER A 28 -25.61 -13.54 6.59
N THR A 29 -26.10 -12.43 6.02
CA THR A 29 -27.52 -12.14 5.97
C THR A 29 -28.29 -13.01 4.97
N ALA A 30 -27.60 -13.50 3.94
CA ALA A 30 -28.17 -14.36 2.88
C ALA A 30 -27.81 -15.84 3.04
N TYR A 31 -27.36 -16.29 4.23
CA TYR A 31 -26.80 -17.63 4.44
C TYR A 31 -27.76 -18.78 4.04
N LYS A 32 -29.06 -18.59 4.16
CA LYS A 32 -30.07 -19.61 3.77
C LYS A 32 -30.06 -19.90 2.27
N GLN A 33 -29.64 -18.93 1.44
CA GLN A 33 -29.59 -19.07 -0.02
C GLN A 33 -28.21 -19.54 -0.50
N VAL A 34 -27.15 -19.14 0.20
CA VAL A 34 -25.74 -19.34 -0.24
C VAL A 34 -25.13 -20.59 0.38
N GLY A 35 -25.64 -21.05 1.50
CA GLY A 35 -25.15 -22.22 2.22
C GLY A 35 -24.02 -21.92 3.20
N ILE A 36 -23.92 -22.76 4.23
CA ILE A 36 -22.97 -22.55 5.34
C ILE A 36 -21.49 -22.63 4.91
N GLY A 37 -21.18 -23.43 3.89
CA GLY A 37 -19.81 -23.55 3.38
C GLY A 37 -19.28 -22.25 2.78
N ALA A 38 -20.09 -21.54 2.01
CA ALA A 38 -19.73 -20.25 1.43
C ALA A 38 -19.55 -19.16 2.50
N LEU A 39 -20.39 -19.22 3.55
CA LEU A 39 -20.25 -18.32 4.70
C LEU A 39 -18.90 -18.51 5.41
N ILE A 40 -18.53 -19.74 5.71
CA ILE A 40 -17.23 -20.05 6.35
C ILE A 40 -16.08 -19.60 5.47
N ALA A 41 -16.14 -19.89 4.16
CA ALA A 41 -15.10 -19.48 3.22
C ALA A 41 -14.93 -17.96 3.16
N ALA A 42 -16.03 -17.18 3.11
CA ALA A 42 -15.98 -15.72 3.10
C ALA A 42 -15.29 -15.15 4.36
N TRP A 43 -15.62 -15.66 5.54
CA TRP A 43 -14.99 -15.24 6.78
C TRP A 43 -13.51 -15.60 6.86
N LEU A 44 -13.11 -16.80 6.42
CA LEU A 44 -11.71 -17.22 6.38
C LEU A 44 -10.88 -16.32 5.46
N ILE A 45 -11.41 -15.96 4.28
CA ILE A 45 -10.75 -15.05 3.35
C ILE A 45 -10.59 -13.66 3.98
N ALA A 46 -11.64 -13.11 4.60
CA ALA A 46 -11.59 -11.81 5.25
C ALA A 46 -10.54 -11.78 6.37
N ILE A 47 -10.50 -12.79 7.23
CA ILE A 47 -9.52 -12.93 8.33
C ILE A 47 -8.10 -13.05 7.76
N ALA A 48 -7.90 -13.82 6.70
CA ALA A 48 -6.59 -13.99 6.07
C ALA A 48 -6.06 -12.66 5.52
N ILE A 49 -6.90 -11.86 4.84
CA ILE A 49 -6.52 -10.54 4.30
C ILE A 49 -6.10 -9.60 5.45
N ILE A 50 -6.88 -9.55 6.54
CA ILE A 50 -6.57 -8.71 7.70
C ILE A 50 -5.28 -9.17 8.37
N GLY A 51 -5.08 -10.49 8.53
CA GLY A 51 -3.85 -11.05 9.08
C GLY A 51 -2.61 -10.65 8.28
N VAL A 52 -2.68 -10.71 6.95
CA VAL A 52 -1.59 -10.26 6.07
C VAL A 52 -1.36 -8.75 6.21
N ALA A 53 -2.40 -7.93 6.26
CA ALA A 53 -2.27 -6.49 6.46
C ALA A 53 -1.56 -6.18 7.78
N TRP A 54 -1.97 -6.83 8.86
CA TRP A 54 -1.37 -6.64 10.19
C TRP A 54 0.10 -7.06 10.27
N ILE A 55 0.44 -8.22 9.70
CA ILE A 55 1.84 -8.69 9.63
C ILE A 55 2.70 -7.70 8.83
N THR A 56 2.20 -7.15 7.73
CA THR A 56 2.94 -6.17 6.95
C THR A 56 3.19 -4.89 7.72
N ASP A 57 2.21 -4.41 8.52
CA ASP A 57 2.38 -3.21 9.35
C ASP A 57 3.39 -3.41 10.47
N ILE A 58 3.33 -4.56 11.17
CA ILE A 58 4.34 -4.89 12.20
C ILE A 58 5.73 -4.91 11.59
N ARG A 59 5.90 -5.54 10.42
CA ARG A 59 7.19 -5.60 9.72
C ARG A 59 7.68 -4.22 9.26
N LYS A 60 6.79 -3.34 8.82
CA LYS A 60 7.13 -1.95 8.49
C LYS A 60 7.55 -1.16 9.72
N ALA A 61 6.78 -1.27 10.82
CA ALA A 61 7.09 -0.60 12.08
C ALA A 61 8.44 -1.05 12.65
N ASP A 62 8.73 -2.35 12.61
CA ASP A 62 10.01 -2.90 13.03
C ASP A 62 11.15 -2.37 12.16
N LEU A 63 10.98 -2.35 10.84
CA LEU A 63 11.98 -1.82 9.92
C LEU A 63 12.26 -0.33 10.16
N LEU A 64 11.24 0.47 10.42
CA LEU A 64 11.40 1.89 10.74
C LEU A 64 12.12 2.11 12.07
N LYS A 65 11.95 1.21 13.05
CA LYS A 65 12.56 1.32 14.38
C LYS A 65 13.98 0.79 14.43
N ASN A 66 14.24 -0.36 13.81
CA ASN A 66 15.47 -1.13 13.94
C ASN A 66 16.32 -1.17 12.66
N GLY A 67 15.80 -0.60 11.57
CA GLY A 67 16.49 -0.60 10.29
C GLY A 67 17.69 0.34 10.24
N LYS A 68 18.59 0.09 9.30
CA LYS A 68 19.76 0.92 9.02
C LYS A 68 19.43 1.92 7.91
N ILE A 69 19.75 3.19 8.14
CA ILE A 69 19.58 4.24 7.13
C ILE A 69 20.75 4.22 6.15
N VAL A 70 20.45 4.22 4.87
CA VAL A 70 21.42 4.30 3.78
C VAL A 70 20.99 5.38 2.78
N SER A 71 21.97 5.99 2.10
CA SER A 71 21.67 6.96 1.04
C SER A 71 21.20 6.23 -0.23
N GLY A 72 20.11 6.71 -0.77
CA GLY A 72 19.53 6.24 -2.03
C GLY A 72 19.22 7.40 -2.96
N LYS A 73 18.68 7.07 -4.13
CA LYS A 73 18.19 8.05 -5.11
C LYS A 73 16.94 7.52 -5.83
N VAL A 74 16.08 8.43 -6.20
CA VAL A 74 14.92 8.14 -7.02
C VAL A 74 15.39 7.73 -8.42
N ASN A 75 14.96 6.56 -8.87
CA ASN A 75 15.27 6.04 -10.20
C ASN A 75 14.19 6.43 -11.22
N ALA A 76 12.93 6.34 -10.85
CA ALA A 76 11.81 6.72 -11.71
C ALA A 76 10.56 7.01 -10.88
N VAL A 77 9.73 7.93 -11.39
CA VAL A 77 8.36 8.16 -10.93
C VAL A 77 7.44 7.74 -12.06
N LYS A 78 6.54 6.80 -11.80
CA LYS A 78 5.67 6.22 -12.84
C LYS A 78 4.21 6.26 -12.41
N ARG A 79 3.32 6.48 -13.38
CA ARG A 79 1.88 6.23 -13.21
C ARG A 79 1.61 4.74 -13.30
N VAL A 80 0.77 4.25 -12.42
CA VAL A 80 0.26 2.86 -12.50
C VAL A 80 -0.84 2.83 -13.56
N HIS A 81 -0.83 1.82 -14.42
CA HIS A 81 -1.80 1.70 -15.53
C HIS A 81 -3.19 1.19 -15.09
N ILE A 82 -3.51 1.32 -13.81
CA ILE A 82 -4.83 0.97 -13.27
C ILE A 82 -5.64 2.26 -13.16
N LYS A 83 -6.78 2.29 -13.85
CA LYS A 83 -7.71 3.42 -13.85
C LYS A 83 -8.69 3.28 -12.70
N PHE A 84 -8.79 4.29 -11.87
CA PHE A 84 -9.85 4.40 -10.86
C PHE A 84 -10.83 5.47 -11.31
N HIS A 85 -12.08 5.09 -11.53
CA HIS A 85 -13.16 6.03 -11.82
C HIS A 85 -13.73 6.52 -10.49
N MET A 86 -13.56 7.79 -10.19
CA MET A 86 -14.26 8.43 -9.08
C MET A 86 -15.53 9.08 -9.64
N SER A 87 -16.66 8.44 -9.41
CA SER A 87 -17.96 9.09 -9.65
C SER A 87 -18.24 10.05 -8.50
N THR A 88 -17.95 11.32 -8.68
CA THR A 88 -18.42 12.36 -7.78
C THR A 88 -19.77 12.84 -8.32
N TYR A 89 -20.84 12.64 -7.56
CA TYR A 89 -22.18 13.17 -7.86
C TYR A 89 -22.06 14.68 -8.11
N HIS A 90 -22.22 15.16 -9.33
CA HIS A 90 -22.32 16.55 -9.80
C HIS A 90 -21.19 17.19 -10.62
N LEU A 91 -20.17 16.48 -11.09
CA LEU A 91 -19.27 17.08 -12.08
C LEU A 91 -19.26 16.22 -13.35
N ALA A 92 -19.49 16.88 -14.48
CA ALA A 92 -19.65 16.26 -15.80
C ALA A 92 -18.37 15.68 -16.42
N ASP A 93 -17.24 15.74 -15.71
CA ASP A 93 -15.99 15.13 -16.12
C ASP A 93 -15.68 13.93 -15.23
N GLU A 94 -15.59 12.75 -15.83
CA GLU A 94 -15.08 11.53 -15.19
C GLU A 94 -13.61 11.74 -14.86
N ASP A 95 -13.31 12.18 -13.64
CA ASP A 95 -11.94 12.29 -13.16
C ASP A 95 -11.34 10.89 -12.99
N VAL A 96 -10.58 10.49 -13.99
CA VAL A 96 -9.82 9.24 -13.95
C VAL A 96 -8.53 9.49 -13.18
N ILE A 97 -8.42 8.89 -11.99
CA ILE A 97 -7.22 8.97 -11.17
C ILE A 97 -6.31 7.77 -11.45
N TYR A 98 -5.05 8.08 -11.71
CA TYR A 98 -4.00 7.09 -11.82
C TYR A 98 -3.07 7.20 -10.62
N PRO A 99 -2.90 6.16 -9.82
CA PRO A 99 -1.91 6.20 -8.76
C PRO A 99 -0.49 6.29 -9.33
N TRP A 100 0.38 6.88 -8.53
CA TRP A 100 1.80 7.02 -8.82
C TRP A 100 2.62 6.09 -7.96
N VAL A 101 3.76 5.67 -8.47
CA VAL A 101 4.72 4.86 -7.74
C VAL A 101 6.12 5.42 -7.98
N ILE A 102 6.91 5.51 -6.90
CA ILE A 102 8.29 5.94 -6.95
C ILE A 102 9.16 4.69 -6.87
N ARG A 103 10.02 4.50 -7.85
CA ARG A 103 11.08 3.49 -7.82
C ARG A 103 12.37 4.15 -7.41
N TYR A 104 13.09 3.55 -6.50
CA TYR A 104 14.35 4.06 -5.98
C TYR A 104 15.42 2.99 -5.97
N GLN A 105 16.67 3.42 -5.87
CA GLN A 105 17.82 2.54 -5.76
C GLN A 105 18.75 3.03 -4.66
N TYR A 106 19.45 2.11 -4.02
CA TYR A 106 20.46 2.36 -3.01
C TYR A 106 21.57 1.34 -3.13
N LYS A 107 22.74 1.66 -2.54
CA LYS A 107 23.92 0.81 -2.61
C LYS A 107 24.33 0.36 -1.22
N ILE A 108 24.74 -0.89 -1.11
CA ILE A 108 25.33 -1.47 0.08
C ILE A 108 26.64 -2.16 -0.34
N GLY A 109 27.75 -1.56 0.01
CA GLY A 109 29.06 -2.01 -0.47
C GLY A 109 29.15 -1.89 -1.99
N LYS A 110 29.29 -3.02 -2.69
CA LYS A 110 29.36 -3.09 -4.15
C LYS A 110 28.01 -3.36 -4.82
N ASP A 111 27.01 -3.77 -4.08
CA ASP A 111 25.71 -4.21 -4.60
C ASP A 111 24.72 -3.06 -4.69
N THR A 112 23.90 -3.07 -5.74
CA THR A 112 22.84 -2.10 -5.96
C THR A 112 21.49 -2.78 -5.77
N TYR A 113 20.67 -2.23 -4.89
CA TYR A 113 19.33 -2.70 -4.58
C TYR A 113 18.29 -1.73 -5.11
N TYR A 114 17.09 -2.25 -5.37
CA TYR A 114 15.97 -1.47 -5.88
C TYR A 114 14.76 -1.64 -4.97
N GLY A 115 14.09 -0.53 -4.70
CA GLY A 115 12.87 -0.51 -3.93
C GLY A 115 11.76 0.24 -4.66
N GLN A 116 10.55 0.10 -4.13
CA GLN A 116 9.37 0.76 -4.66
C GLN A 116 8.53 1.27 -3.50
N SER A 117 7.99 2.50 -3.64
CA SER A 117 7.06 3.08 -2.66
C SER A 117 5.69 2.41 -2.71
N HIS A 118 4.84 2.71 -1.73
CA HIS A 118 3.41 2.51 -1.84
C HIS A 118 2.81 3.38 -2.97
N TRP A 119 1.52 3.24 -3.22
CA TRP A 119 0.82 4.05 -4.22
C TRP A 119 0.50 5.44 -3.69
N PHE A 120 0.84 6.48 -4.47
CA PHE A 120 0.42 7.85 -4.22
C PHE A 120 -0.77 8.18 -5.12
N TRP A 121 -1.83 8.70 -4.56
CA TRP A 121 -3.02 9.12 -5.31
C TRP A 121 -2.82 10.46 -6.03
N PHE A 122 -1.81 11.22 -5.64
CA PHE A 122 -1.42 12.49 -6.25
C PHE A 122 0.02 12.42 -6.74
N ASN A 123 0.38 13.29 -7.69
CA ASN A 123 1.78 13.40 -8.14
C ASN A 123 2.68 13.74 -6.94
N PRO A 124 3.62 12.90 -6.58
CA PRO A 124 4.47 13.11 -5.40
C PRO A 124 5.48 14.25 -5.56
N LEU A 125 5.51 14.94 -6.71
CA LEU A 125 6.40 16.08 -7.02
C LEU A 125 7.88 15.77 -6.78
N VAL A 126 8.27 14.51 -6.93
CA VAL A 126 9.66 14.05 -6.78
C VAL A 126 10.21 13.72 -8.15
N SER A 127 11.46 14.14 -8.43
CA SER A 127 12.12 13.94 -9.72
C SER A 127 13.10 12.76 -9.69
N LYS A 128 13.39 12.20 -10.87
CA LYS A 128 14.48 11.24 -11.02
C LYS A 128 15.81 11.86 -10.57
N GLY A 129 16.58 11.11 -9.80
CA GLY A 129 17.87 11.54 -9.26
C GLY A 129 17.79 12.21 -7.88
N THR A 130 16.59 12.55 -7.38
CA THR A 130 16.43 13.13 -6.03
C THR A 130 17.05 12.20 -4.98
N PRO A 131 17.97 12.72 -4.13
CA PRO A 131 18.53 11.94 -3.03
C PRO A 131 17.46 11.66 -1.98
N ILE A 132 17.49 10.47 -1.41
CA ILE A 132 16.55 10.01 -0.39
C ILE A 132 17.26 9.20 0.67
N GLU A 133 16.69 9.17 1.86
CA GLU A 133 17.10 8.26 2.92
C GLU A 133 16.25 7.01 2.87
N VAL A 134 16.92 5.86 2.75
CA VAL A 134 16.28 4.55 2.68
C VAL A 134 16.61 3.78 3.95
N THR A 135 15.60 3.34 4.68
CA THR A 135 15.74 2.45 5.82
C THR A 135 15.70 1.00 5.32
N ILE A 136 16.73 0.23 5.60
CA ILE A 136 16.91 -1.14 5.16
C ILE A 136 16.98 -2.10 6.35
N ASP A 137 16.59 -3.34 6.11
CA ASP A 137 16.81 -4.44 7.04
C ASP A 137 18.27 -4.91 6.92
N PRO A 138 19.08 -4.83 8.00
CA PRO A 138 20.48 -5.26 7.95
C PRO A 138 20.67 -6.74 7.61
N GLN A 139 19.67 -7.57 7.94
CA GLN A 139 19.71 -9.02 7.69
C GLN A 139 19.17 -9.38 6.30
N ASN A 140 18.27 -8.54 5.75
CA ASN A 140 17.71 -8.71 4.42
C ASN A 140 17.67 -7.37 3.68
N PRO A 141 18.76 -7.00 3.00
CA PRO A 141 18.87 -5.70 2.33
C PRO A 141 17.83 -5.44 1.25
N GLU A 142 17.17 -6.45 0.71
CA GLU A 142 16.07 -6.26 -0.27
C GLU A 142 14.82 -5.64 0.37
N ARG A 143 14.67 -5.77 1.69
CA ARG A 143 13.59 -5.13 2.44
C ARG A 143 13.99 -3.70 2.78
N SER A 144 13.31 -2.76 2.16
CA SER A 144 13.60 -1.35 2.33
C SER A 144 12.33 -0.50 2.34
N ILE A 145 12.41 0.64 3.01
CA ILE A 145 11.32 1.61 3.14
C ILE A 145 11.91 3.02 3.16
N VAL A 146 11.15 3.98 2.68
CA VAL A 146 11.51 5.40 2.77
C VAL A 146 10.58 6.06 3.79
N ALA A 147 11.11 6.35 4.98
CA ALA A 147 10.34 6.85 6.12
C ALA A 147 9.53 8.12 5.79
N ALA A 148 10.08 9.01 4.97
CA ALA A 148 9.41 10.24 4.55
C ALA A 148 8.11 10.00 3.74
N TRP A 149 7.92 8.81 3.18
CA TRP A 149 6.74 8.47 2.39
C TRP A 149 5.69 7.69 3.19
N GLU A 150 6.02 7.25 4.38
CA GLU A 150 5.11 6.47 5.25
C GLU A 150 4.35 7.33 6.28
N SER A 151 4.56 8.65 6.27
CA SER A 151 3.94 9.62 7.19
C SER A 151 2.53 10.06 6.76
#